data_c47c20bebe833d9d6273f2961fbc518b
#
_entry.id   c47c20bebe833d9d6273f2961fbc518b
#
_cell.length_a   1.000
_cell.length_b   1.000
_cell.length_c   1.000
_cell.angle_alpha   90.00
_cell.angle_beta   90.00
_cell.angle_gamma   90.00
#
_symmetry.space_group_name_H-M   'P 1'
#
loop_
_entity.id
_entity.type
_entity.pdbx_description
1 polymer ?
#
loop_
_entity_poly.entity_id
_entity_poly.type
_entity_poly.pdbx_seq_one_letter_code
_entity_poly.pdbx_strand_id
1 'polypeptide(L)'
;MSATAPHADPIRQYLETARTQIAKGELRQAAETLNKAQKKSPNDARVFMLAGLMAEKAGNVKGAFEALRKSVALAPTWGPGLLELALLLARQNQFQEAVETAEKVAKLEPKNLLVLAGVVDIAHRAGHAEMAVRHLRRGLELVPGDVQLRRLLAADLEGLGQHAEALDVWNGLIAQDPKDQQALLGRVKTLLAAGKPAQAAADTTTLLELAPGDSVYAYYSALAHGVTPPHQPVELNRHLFDGLAEVYDQHTVRGLRYQLPKIVADKILARYPDKHLNVLDLGCGTGLLGVCLGRIDGFLIGVDVSTKMIEQAHRHRVYDRFHTVNLLDALRETPGDIYEVITALDVFIYTGELGETIPNAHRILLPAGDFYFSCEAAPE
;
A
#
# COMPACT_ATOMS: atom_id res chain seq x y z
N MET A 1 -10.86 -58.83 -3.21
CA MET A 1 -11.20 -57.47 -3.57
C MET A 1 -9.90 -56.69 -3.74
N SER A 2 -9.49 -56.46 -4.98
CA SER A 2 -8.22 -55.79 -5.34
C SER A 2 -8.36 -54.30 -5.07
N ALA A 3 -7.57 -53.75 -4.16
CA ALA A 3 -7.45 -52.34 -3.95
C ALA A 3 -6.77 -51.74 -5.19
N THR A 4 -7.54 -51.03 -6.02
CA THR A 4 -7.02 -50.25 -7.12
C THR A 4 -6.04 -49.20 -6.55
N ALA A 5 -4.78 -49.27 -6.96
CA ALA A 5 -3.78 -48.30 -6.65
C ALA A 5 -4.29 -46.89 -7.05
N PRO A 6 -4.03 -45.81 -6.28
CA PRO A 6 -4.45 -44.48 -6.65
C PRO A 6 -3.81 -44.14 -8.00
N HIS A 7 -4.65 -43.79 -9.00
CA HIS A 7 -4.17 -43.33 -10.30
C HIS A 7 -3.20 -42.14 -10.07
N ALA A 8 -1.92 -42.39 -10.39
CA ALA A 8 -0.91 -41.35 -10.31
C ALA A 8 -1.36 -40.15 -11.20
N ASP A 9 -1.41 -38.94 -10.63
CA ASP A 9 -1.73 -37.72 -11.36
C ASP A 9 -0.71 -37.49 -12.49
N PRO A 10 -1.10 -37.65 -13.77
CA PRO A 10 -0.15 -37.73 -14.89
C PRO A 10 0.60 -36.43 -15.14
N ILE A 11 0.17 -35.32 -14.55
CA ILE A 11 0.79 -33.99 -14.75
C ILE A 11 1.36 -33.38 -13.47
N ARG A 12 1.26 -34.04 -12.33
CA ARG A 12 1.70 -33.52 -11.03
C ARG A 12 3.11 -32.97 -11.07
N GLN A 13 4.07 -33.73 -11.60
CA GLN A 13 5.46 -33.30 -11.67
C GLN A 13 5.66 -32.07 -12.55
N TYR A 14 4.89 -31.96 -13.67
CA TYR A 14 4.95 -30.77 -14.53
C TYR A 14 4.41 -29.53 -13.80
N LEU A 15 3.33 -29.67 -13.02
CA LEU A 15 2.76 -28.55 -12.24
C LEU A 15 3.72 -28.08 -11.16
N GLU A 16 4.34 -28.99 -10.42
CA GLU A 16 5.34 -28.67 -9.39
C GLU A 16 6.57 -27.97 -10.00
N THR A 17 7.08 -28.48 -11.13
CA THR A 17 8.19 -27.88 -11.87
C THR A 17 7.84 -26.48 -12.39
N ALA A 18 6.66 -26.32 -13.02
CA ALA A 18 6.22 -25.04 -13.55
C ALA A 18 6.05 -24.00 -12.42
N ARG A 19 5.48 -24.38 -11.28
CA ARG A 19 5.34 -23.51 -10.10
C ARG A 19 6.71 -23.00 -9.63
N THR A 20 7.71 -23.89 -9.54
CA THR A 20 9.07 -23.53 -9.15
C THR A 20 9.71 -22.59 -10.15
N GLN A 21 9.56 -22.85 -11.46
CA GLN A 21 10.08 -22.02 -12.54
C GLN A 21 9.44 -20.62 -12.54
N ILE A 22 8.10 -20.54 -12.33
CA ILE A 22 7.39 -19.26 -12.19
C ILE A 22 7.93 -18.49 -10.98
N ALA A 23 8.10 -19.15 -9.83
CA ALA A 23 8.63 -18.51 -8.64
C ALA A 23 10.01 -17.89 -8.89
N LYS A 24 10.91 -18.60 -9.59
CA LYS A 24 12.26 -18.15 -9.95
C LYS A 24 12.28 -17.11 -11.09
N GLY A 25 11.17 -16.83 -11.76
CA GLY A 25 11.14 -15.96 -12.93
C GLY A 25 11.60 -16.60 -14.25
N GLU A 26 11.77 -17.90 -14.29
CA GLU A 26 12.16 -18.70 -15.46
C GLU A 26 10.97 -18.92 -16.41
N LEU A 27 10.34 -17.81 -16.86
CA LEU A 27 9.02 -17.82 -17.50
C LEU A 27 8.97 -18.59 -18.81
N ARG A 28 10.05 -18.58 -19.59
CA ARG A 28 10.14 -19.35 -20.84
C ARG A 28 10.10 -20.87 -20.57
N GLN A 29 10.86 -21.32 -19.58
CA GLN A 29 10.88 -22.72 -19.18
C GLN A 29 9.54 -23.17 -18.58
N ALA A 30 8.92 -22.29 -17.78
CA ALA A 30 7.59 -22.53 -17.24
C ALA A 30 6.55 -22.72 -18.36
N ALA A 31 6.58 -21.89 -19.41
CA ALA A 31 5.69 -22.03 -20.58
C ALA A 31 5.88 -23.37 -21.28
N GLU A 32 7.12 -23.82 -21.52
CA GLU A 32 7.42 -25.10 -22.13
C GLU A 32 6.90 -26.28 -21.24
N THR A 33 7.08 -26.16 -19.94
CA THR A 33 6.61 -27.17 -18.97
C THR A 33 5.08 -27.24 -18.91
N LEU A 34 4.40 -26.07 -18.87
CA LEU A 34 2.94 -26.01 -18.90
C LEU A 34 2.36 -26.53 -20.23
N ASN A 35 3.00 -26.27 -21.36
CA ASN A 35 2.60 -26.83 -22.66
C ASN A 35 2.68 -28.36 -22.67
N LYS A 36 3.70 -28.96 -22.03
CA LYS A 36 3.80 -30.43 -21.86
C LYS A 36 2.68 -30.97 -20.97
N ALA A 37 2.36 -30.27 -19.89
CA ALA A 37 1.24 -30.63 -19.00
C ALA A 37 -0.09 -30.54 -19.75
N GLN A 38 -0.34 -29.48 -20.49
CA GLN A 38 -1.57 -29.25 -21.26
C GLN A 38 -1.79 -30.29 -22.35
N LYS A 39 -0.72 -30.73 -23.05
CA LYS A 39 -0.83 -31.82 -24.03
C LYS A 39 -1.29 -33.15 -23.39
N LYS A 40 -0.89 -33.39 -22.12
CA LYS A 40 -1.32 -34.60 -21.39
C LYS A 40 -2.69 -34.48 -20.78
N SER A 41 -3.08 -33.28 -20.36
CA SER A 41 -4.36 -32.99 -19.71
C SER A 41 -4.92 -31.65 -20.22
N PRO A 42 -5.55 -31.62 -21.40
CA PRO A 42 -5.96 -30.39 -22.08
C PRO A 42 -6.95 -29.52 -21.32
N ASN A 43 -7.75 -30.10 -20.44
CA ASN A 43 -8.80 -29.41 -19.68
C ASN A 43 -8.54 -29.41 -18.17
N ASP A 44 -7.28 -29.51 -17.74
CA ASP A 44 -6.95 -29.43 -16.32
C ASP A 44 -6.89 -27.97 -15.86
N ALA A 45 -7.77 -27.58 -14.94
CA ALA A 45 -7.86 -26.23 -14.40
C ALA A 45 -6.55 -25.72 -13.78
N ARG A 46 -5.73 -26.61 -13.21
CA ARG A 46 -4.45 -26.28 -12.56
C ARG A 46 -3.42 -25.76 -13.54
N VAL A 47 -3.42 -26.30 -14.79
CA VAL A 47 -2.53 -25.83 -15.86
C VAL A 47 -2.86 -24.39 -16.23
N PHE A 48 -4.14 -24.08 -16.38
CA PHE A 48 -4.59 -22.72 -16.71
C PHE A 48 -4.38 -21.73 -15.57
N MET A 49 -4.53 -22.15 -14.31
CA MET A 49 -4.21 -21.32 -13.16
C MET A 49 -2.71 -20.92 -13.18
N LEU A 50 -1.81 -21.90 -13.33
CA LEU A 50 -0.37 -21.61 -13.40
C LEU A 50 0.02 -20.80 -14.63
N ALA A 51 -0.66 -21.00 -15.77
CA ALA A 51 -0.47 -20.18 -16.97
C ALA A 51 -0.89 -18.72 -16.70
N GLY A 52 -1.96 -18.50 -15.93
CA GLY A 52 -2.39 -17.17 -15.49
C GLY A 52 -1.35 -16.49 -14.61
N LEU A 53 -0.84 -17.17 -13.60
CA LEU A 53 0.21 -16.64 -12.72
C LEU A 53 1.50 -16.31 -13.50
N MET A 54 1.88 -17.17 -14.44
CA MET A 54 3.03 -16.95 -15.33
C MET A 54 2.82 -15.71 -16.21
N ALA A 55 1.64 -15.57 -16.80
CA ALA A 55 1.30 -14.44 -17.67
C ALA A 55 1.31 -13.11 -16.90
N GLU A 56 0.77 -13.11 -15.69
CA GLU A 56 0.81 -11.94 -14.80
C GLU A 56 2.26 -11.54 -14.49
N LYS A 57 3.09 -12.50 -14.09
CA LYS A 57 4.51 -12.24 -13.80
C LYS A 57 5.30 -11.75 -15.02
N ALA A 58 4.84 -12.11 -16.21
CA ALA A 58 5.38 -11.60 -17.48
C ALA A 58 4.84 -10.20 -17.87
N GLY A 59 3.97 -9.60 -17.07
CA GLY A 59 3.30 -8.33 -17.37
C GLY A 59 2.16 -8.44 -18.39
N ASN A 60 1.79 -9.65 -18.80
CA ASN A 60 0.66 -9.89 -19.73
C ASN A 60 -0.64 -10.06 -18.94
N VAL A 61 -1.19 -8.95 -18.47
CA VAL A 61 -2.42 -8.92 -17.67
C VAL A 61 -3.61 -9.54 -18.42
N LYS A 62 -3.74 -9.25 -19.72
CA LYS A 62 -4.83 -9.81 -20.53
C LYS A 62 -4.75 -11.34 -20.59
N GLY A 63 -3.58 -11.88 -20.89
CA GLY A 63 -3.37 -13.33 -20.91
C GLY A 63 -3.57 -13.98 -19.53
N ALA A 64 -3.23 -13.28 -18.45
CA ALA A 64 -3.50 -13.74 -17.09
C ALA A 64 -5.00 -13.90 -16.81
N PHE A 65 -5.82 -12.89 -17.16
CA PHE A 65 -7.28 -12.98 -17.04
C PHE A 65 -7.87 -14.11 -17.90
N GLU A 66 -7.46 -14.23 -19.15
CA GLU A 66 -7.94 -15.27 -20.05
C GLU A 66 -7.66 -16.68 -19.47
N ALA A 67 -6.46 -16.90 -18.97
CA ALA A 67 -6.06 -18.18 -18.39
C ALA A 67 -6.79 -18.47 -17.07
N LEU A 68 -6.86 -17.50 -16.13
CA LEU A 68 -7.54 -17.71 -14.84
C LEU A 68 -9.05 -17.88 -15.02
N ARG A 69 -9.72 -17.12 -15.89
CA ARG A 69 -11.14 -17.33 -16.22
C ARG A 69 -11.37 -18.70 -16.86
N LYS A 70 -10.45 -19.20 -17.68
CA LYS A 70 -10.52 -20.55 -18.23
C LYS A 70 -10.36 -21.61 -17.12
N SER A 71 -9.43 -21.41 -16.17
CA SER A 71 -9.29 -22.28 -15.00
C SER A 71 -10.58 -22.37 -14.21
N VAL A 72 -11.20 -21.22 -13.89
CA VAL A 72 -12.47 -21.18 -13.14
C VAL A 72 -13.62 -21.79 -13.95
N ALA A 73 -13.67 -21.59 -15.27
CA ALA A 73 -14.68 -22.22 -16.12
C ALA A 73 -14.59 -23.76 -16.14
N LEU A 74 -13.37 -24.31 -16.08
CA LEU A 74 -13.13 -25.76 -16.02
C LEU A 74 -13.44 -26.36 -14.64
N ALA A 75 -13.24 -25.60 -13.57
CA ALA A 75 -13.47 -26.04 -12.20
C ALA A 75 -14.11 -24.92 -11.34
N PRO A 76 -15.44 -24.66 -11.47
CA PRO A 76 -16.10 -23.50 -10.88
C PRO A 76 -16.18 -23.46 -9.35
N THR A 77 -15.88 -24.57 -8.70
CA THR A 77 -15.86 -24.72 -7.22
C THR A 77 -14.47 -24.98 -6.68
N TRP A 78 -13.45 -24.96 -7.50
CA TRP A 78 -12.08 -25.18 -7.09
C TRP A 78 -11.49 -23.89 -6.50
N GLY A 79 -11.32 -23.88 -5.17
CA GLY A 79 -10.91 -22.71 -4.40
C GLY A 79 -9.62 -22.02 -4.90
N PRO A 80 -8.52 -22.75 -5.17
CA PRO A 80 -7.29 -22.12 -5.63
C PRO A 80 -7.45 -21.31 -6.92
N GLY A 81 -8.18 -21.82 -7.92
CA GLY A 81 -8.41 -21.07 -9.16
C GLY A 81 -9.26 -19.81 -8.97
N LEU A 82 -10.30 -19.91 -8.12
CA LEU A 82 -11.12 -18.77 -7.74
C LEU A 82 -10.34 -17.70 -6.97
N LEU A 83 -9.50 -18.14 -6.01
CA LEU A 83 -8.70 -17.23 -5.21
C LEU A 83 -7.70 -16.46 -6.07
N GLU A 84 -6.98 -17.13 -6.96
CA GLU A 84 -6.02 -16.47 -7.84
C GLU A 84 -6.70 -15.49 -8.80
N LEU A 85 -7.90 -15.82 -9.31
CA LEU A 85 -8.68 -14.87 -10.11
C LEU A 85 -9.08 -13.65 -9.26
N ALA A 86 -9.57 -13.85 -8.04
CA ALA A 86 -9.97 -12.76 -7.15
C ALA A 86 -8.79 -11.85 -6.78
N LEU A 87 -7.61 -12.43 -6.51
CA LEU A 87 -6.38 -11.69 -6.24
C LEU A 87 -5.92 -10.89 -7.47
N LEU A 88 -5.97 -11.46 -8.68
CA LEU A 88 -5.66 -10.72 -9.90
C LEU A 88 -6.64 -9.55 -10.12
N LEU A 89 -7.95 -9.80 -9.94
CA LEU A 89 -8.98 -8.76 -10.02
C LEU A 89 -8.69 -7.61 -9.06
N ALA A 90 -8.34 -7.92 -7.81
CA ALA A 90 -8.00 -6.91 -6.80
C ALA A 90 -6.74 -6.12 -7.18
N ARG A 91 -5.67 -6.79 -7.64
CA ARG A 91 -4.45 -6.12 -8.13
C ARG A 91 -4.68 -5.25 -9.37
N GLN A 92 -5.68 -5.59 -10.18
CA GLN A 92 -6.09 -4.79 -11.34
C GLN A 92 -7.26 -3.85 -11.02
N ASN A 93 -7.54 -3.66 -9.72
CA ASN A 93 -8.51 -2.70 -9.22
C ASN A 93 -9.96 -2.95 -9.66
N GLN A 94 -10.28 -4.18 -10.05
CA GLN A 94 -11.64 -4.63 -10.34
C GLN A 94 -12.31 -5.12 -9.05
N PHE A 95 -12.43 -4.21 -8.06
CA PHE A 95 -12.75 -4.55 -6.67
C PHE A 95 -14.10 -5.21 -6.49
N GLN A 96 -15.13 -4.78 -7.23
CA GLN A 96 -16.46 -5.38 -7.13
C GLN A 96 -16.41 -6.88 -7.41
N GLU A 97 -15.87 -7.28 -8.58
CA GLU A 97 -15.75 -8.68 -8.97
C GLU A 97 -14.77 -9.44 -8.06
N ALA A 98 -13.69 -8.77 -7.60
CA ALA A 98 -12.74 -9.36 -6.66
C ALA A 98 -13.40 -9.75 -5.34
N VAL A 99 -14.16 -8.85 -4.73
CA VAL A 99 -14.87 -9.08 -3.45
C VAL A 99 -15.92 -10.17 -3.59
N GLU A 100 -16.73 -10.15 -4.65
CA GLU A 100 -17.74 -11.17 -4.90
C GLU A 100 -17.10 -12.57 -5.06
N THR A 101 -15.99 -12.65 -5.81
CA THR A 101 -15.25 -13.91 -6.00
C THR A 101 -14.58 -14.37 -4.71
N ALA A 102 -14.00 -13.45 -3.93
CA ALA A 102 -13.40 -13.73 -2.63
C ALA A 102 -14.42 -14.29 -1.62
N GLU A 103 -15.60 -13.69 -1.53
CA GLU A 103 -16.70 -14.20 -0.68
C GLU A 103 -17.17 -15.59 -1.13
N LYS A 104 -17.20 -15.83 -2.44
CA LYS A 104 -17.54 -17.16 -2.97
C LYS A 104 -16.52 -18.21 -2.53
N VAL A 105 -15.22 -17.94 -2.67
CA VAL A 105 -14.18 -18.90 -2.28
C VAL A 105 -14.13 -19.11 -0.77
N ALA A 106 -14.33 -18.08 0.04
CA ALA A 106 -14.42 -18.19 1.49
C ALA A 106 -15.59 -19.08 1.96
N LYS A 107 -16.70 -19.07 1.23
CA LYS A 107 -17.85 -19.96 1.50
C LYS A 107 -17.53 -21.43 1.12
N LEU A 108 -16.79 -21.65 0.05
CA LEU A 108 -16.41 -22.99 -0.41
C LEU A 108 -15.36 -23.63 0.51
N GLU A 109 -14.40 -22.85 0.97
CA GLU A 109 -13.27 -23.32 1.79
C GLU A 109 -13.14 -22.54 3.11
N PRO A 110 -14.17 -22.61 3.98
CA PRO A 110 -14.27 -21.74 5.16
C PRO A 110 -13.23 -22.02 6.26
N LYS A 111 -12.51 -23.11 6.19
CA LYS A 111 -11.47 -23.51 7.16
C LYS A 111 -10.06 -23.49 6.54
N ASN A 112 -9.92 -22.99 5.32
CA ASN A 112 -8.63 -22.89 4.67
C ASN A 112 -7.99 -21.54 4.99
N LEU A 113 -6.94 -21.55 5.83
CA LEU A 113 -6.25 -20.33 6.24
C LEU A 113 -5.63 -19.56 5.09
N LEU A 114 -5.14 -20.23 4.02
CA LEU A 114 -4.62 -19.54 2.84
C LEU A 114 -5.72 -18.79 2.09
N VAL A 115 -6.91 -19.38 1.99
CA VAL A 115 -8.07 -18.70 1.42
C VAL A 115 -8.45 -17.50 2.27
N LEU A 116 -8.57 -17.66 3.59
CA LEU A 116 -8.93 -16.56 4.49
C LEU A 116 -7.90 -15.42 4.42
N ALA A 117 -6.61 -15.73 4.38
CA ALA A 117 -5.56 -14.71 4.22
C ALA A 117 -5.67 -13.96 2.89
N GLY A 118 -5.90 -14.67 1.78
CA GLY A 118 -6.11 -14.03 0.48
C GLY A 118 -7.38 -13.16 0.43
N VAL A 119 -8.45 -13.61 1.09
CA VAL A 119 -9.69 -12.83 1.21
C VAL A 119 -9.50 -11.55 2.02
N VAL A 120 -8.69 -11.61 3.10
CA VAL A 120 -8.30 -10.42 3.89
C VAL A 120 -7.48 -9.44 3.04
N ASP A 121 -6.48 -9.92 2.27
CA ASP A 121 -5.72 -9.05 1.35
C ASP A 121 -6.63 -8.35 0.32
N ILE A 122 -7.57 -9.09 -0.27
CA ILE A 122 -8.56 -8.53 -1.20
C ILE A 122 -9.43 -7.48 -0.51
N ALA A 123 -9.88 -7.75 0.72
CA ALA A 123 -10.70 -6.82 1.49
C ALA A 123 -9.94 -5.52 1.79
N HIS A 124 -8.68 -5.60 2.22
CA HIS A 124 -7.84 -4.42 2.45
C HIS A 124 -7.64 -3.60 1.17
N ARG A 125 -7.30 -4.25 0.04
CA ARG A 125 -7.14 -3.57 -1.27
C ARG A 125 -8.43 -2.89 -1.76
N ALA A 126 -9.58 -3.49 -1.44
CA ALA A 126 -10.89 -2.96 -1.81
C ALA A 126 -11.44 -1.93 -0.80
N GLY A 127 -10.78 -1.68 0.33
CA GLY A 127 -11.25 -0.78 1.38
C GLY A 127 -12.44 -1.34 2.19
N HIS A 128 -12.63 -2.66 2.21
CA HIS A 128 -13.72 -3.34 2.91
C HIS A 128 -13.28 -3.84 4.30
N ALA A 129 -13.01 -2.93 5.23
CA ALA A 129 -12.50 -3.26 6.57
C ALA A 129 -13.39 -4.22 7.37
N GLU A 130 -14.72 -4.09 7.30
CA GLU A 130 -15.64 -5.01 7.97
C GLU A 130 -15.54 -6.45 7.41
N MET A 131 -15.28 -6.59 6.11
CA MET A 131 -15.03 -7.89 5.50
C MET A 131 -13.72 -8.49 6.05
N ALA A 132 -12.66 -7.70 6.13
CA ALA A 132 -11.38 -8.12 6.68
C ALA A 132 -11.55 -8.60 8.14
N VAL A 133 -12.16 -7.79 9.00
CA VAL A 133 -12.45 -8.15 10.41
C VAL A 133 -13.22 -9.47 10.52
N ARG A 134 -14.26 -9.67 9.71
CA ARG A 134 -15.04 -10.91 9.74
C ARG A 134 -14.19 -12.15 9.41
N HIS A 135 -13.33 -12.07 8.40
CA HIS A 135 -12.49 -13.18 8.00
C HIS A 135 -11.28 -13.38 8.91
N LEU A 136 -10.73 -12.31 9.51
CA LEU A 136 -9.71 -12.39 10.55
C LEU A 136 -10.24 -13.11 11.81
N ARG A 137 -11.45 -12.77 12.29
CA ARG A 137 -12.10 -13.47 13.40
C ARG A 137 -12.25 -14.96 13.09
N ARG A 138 -12.68 -15.28 11.87
CA ARG A 138 -12.79 -16.68 11.45
C ARG A 138 -11.42 -17.40 11.40
N GLY A 139 -10.37 -16.72 10.95
CA GLY A 139 -9.00 -17.25 11.01
C GLY A 139 -8.58 -17.54 12.45
N LEU A 140 -8.90 -16.65 13.38
CA LEU A 140 -8.60 -16.81 14.81
C LEU A 140 -9.43 -17.90 15.50
N GLU A 141 -10.62 -18.25 15.00
CA GLU A 141 -11.33 -19.46 15.44
C GLU A 141 -10.55 -20.74 15.12
N LEU A 142 -9.80 -20.75 14.01
CA LEU A 142 -8.99 -21.88 13.59
C LEU A 142 -7.61 -21.93 14.28
N VAL A 143 -7.00 -20.77 14.47
CA VAL A 143 -5.67 -20.60 15.06
C VAL A 143 -5.69 -19.48 16.12
N PRO A 144 -6.29 -19.73 17.30
CA PRO A 144 -6.51 -18.67 18.32
C PRO A 144 -5.22 -18.00 18.82
N GLY A 145 -4.08 -18.67 18.70
CA GLY A 145 -2.77 -18.18 19.14
C GLY A 145 -2.00 -17.37 18.13
N ASP A 146 -2.52 -17.18 16.90
CA ASP A 146 -1.78 -16.47 15.85
C ASP A 146 -1.67 -14.98 16.15
N VAL A 147 -0.44 -14.55 16.44
CA VAL A 147 -0.11 -13.17 16.81
C VAL A 147 -0.34 -12.21 15.64
N GLN A 148 -0.04 -12.64 14.41
CA GLN A 148 -0.19 -11.77 13.24
C GLN A 148 -1.65 -11.52 12.90
N LEU A 149 -2.50 -12.54 12.94
CA LEU A 149 -3.94 -12.37 12.75
C LEU A 149 -4.55 -11.48 13.83
N ARG A 150 -4.10 -11.58 15.09
CA ARG A 150 -4.55 -10.70 16.17
C ARG A 150 -4.13 -9.25 15.93
N ARG A 151 -2.90 -8.99 15.50
CA ARG A 151 -2.42 -7.64 15.18
C ARG A 151 -3.21 -7.02 14.05
N LEU A 152 -3.44 -7.77 12.96
CA LEU A 152 -4.27 -7.31 11.85
C LEU A 152 -5.70 -7.00 12.30
N LEU A 153 -6.30 -7.89 13.10
CA LEU A 153 -7.65 -7.67 13.64
C LEU A 153 -7.72 -6.39 14.48
N ALA A 154 -6.76 -6.16 15.37
CA ALA A 154 -6.75 -4.97 16.21
C ALA A 154 -6.57 -3.68 15.40
N ALA A 155 -5.71 -3.69 14.38
CA ALA A 155 -5.53 -2.55 13.48
C ALA A 155 -6.78 -2.25 12.66
N ASP A 156 -7.46 -3.26 12.12
CA ASP A 156 -8.70 -3.08 11.36
C ASP A 156 -9.85 -2.59 12.26
N LEU A 157 -9.95 -3.11 13.49
CA LEU A 157 -10.91 -2.63 14.48
C LEU A 157 -10.67 -1.17 14.86
N GLU A 158 -9.40 -0.76 15.00
CA GLU A 158 -9.03 0.65 15.23
C GLU A 158 -9.49 1.52 14.06
N GLY A 159 -9.20 1.11 12.82
CA GLY A 159 -9.63 1.83 11.61
C GLY A 159 -11.15 1.96 11.47
N LEU A 160 -11.91 1.02 12.02
CA LEU A 160 -13.37 1.06 12.10
C LEU A 160 -13.91 1.86 13.31
N GLY A 161 -13.04 2.46 14.15
CA GLY A 161 -13.43 3.15 15.38
C GLY A 161 -13.91 2.21 16.51
N GLN A 162 -13.74 0.90 16.37
CA GLN A 162 -14.11 -0.12 17.37
C GLN A 162 -13.01 -0.22 18.44
N HIS A 163 -12.66 0.92 19.05
CA HIS A 163 -11.50 1.05 19.94
C HIS A 163 -11.53 0.10 21.14
N ALA A 164 -12.71 -0.17 21.72
CA ALA A 164 -12.83 -1.06 22.88
C ALA A 164 -12.37 -2.49 22.53
N GLU A 165 -12.85 -3.05 21.43
CA GLU A 165 -12.46 -4.39 21.00
C GLU A 165 -10.98 -4.44 20.55
N ALA A 166 -10.49 -3.40 19.87
CA ALA A 166 -9.07 -3.30 19.51
C ALA A 166 -8.18 -3.33 20.75
N LEU A 167 -8.55 -2.58 21.82
CA LEU A 167 -7.84 -2.59 23.09
C LEU A 167 -7.83 -3.96 23.77
N ASP A 168 -8.92 -4.71 23.72
CA ASP A 168 -8.97 -6.07 24.28
C ASP A 168 -7.98 -7.01 23.54
N VAL A 169 -7.89 -6.89 22.23
CA VAL A 169 -6.93 -7.68 21.44
C VAL A 169 -5.47 -7.28 21.76
N TRP A 170 -5.17 -5.97 21.82
CA TRP A 170 -3.85 -5.48 22.19
C TRP A 170 -3.46 -5.89 23.61
N ASN A 171 -4.37 -5.78 24.58
CA ASN A 171 -4.16 -6.23 25.95
C ASN A 171 -3.79 -7.71 26.00
N GLY A 172 -4.48 -8.54 25.23
CA GLY A 172 -4.20 -9.97 25.15
C GLY A 172 -2.82 -10.30 24.58
N LEU A 173 -2.32 -9.51 23.62
CA LEU A 173 -0.98 -9.64 23.07
C LEU A 173 0.09 -9.20 24.09
N ILE A 174 -0.10 -8.06 24.73
CA ILE A 174 0.84 -7.53 25.74
C ILE A 174 0.88 -8.41 26.99
N ALA A 175 -0.23 -9.06 27.37
CA ALA A 175 -0.22 -10.04 28.45
C ALA A 175 0.64 -11.28 28.15
N GLN A 176 0.80 -11.66 26.87
CA GLN A 176 1.67 -12.76 26.43
C GLN A 176 3.13 -12.31 26.34
N ASP A 177 3.37 -11.14 25.82
CA ASP A 177 4.72 -10.51 25.74
C ASP A 177 4.64 -9.04 26.12
N PRO A 178 4.96 -8.68 27.38
CA PRO A 178 4.96 -7.28 27.85
C PRO A 178 5.95 -6.35 27.14
N LYS A 179 6.87 -6.90 26.34
CA LYS A 179 7.85 -6.14 25.56
C LYS A 179 7.58 -6.17 24.06
N ASP A 180 6.42 -6.65 23.64
CA ASP A 180 6.00 -6.59 22.23
C ASP A 180 5.79 -5.13 21.81
N GLN A 181 6.82 -4.55 21.19
CA GLN A 181 6.80 -3.14 20.76
C GLN A 181 5.66 -2.84 19.78
N GLN A 182 5.30 -3.78 18.92
CA GLN A 182 4.20 -3.58 17.96
C GLN A 182 2.84 -3.56 18.67
N ALA A 183 2.65 -4.43 19.66
CA ALA A 183 1.42 -4.46 20.44
C ALA A 183 1.29 -3.23 21.35
N LEU A 184 2.40 -2.82 22.01
CA LEU A 184 2.44 -1.60 22.81
C LEU A 184 2.12 -0.36 21.95
N LEU A 185 2.77 -0.21 20.80
CA LEU A 185 2.52 0.90 19.89
C LEU A 185 1.09 0.89 19.34
N GLY A 186 0.56 -0.30 18.99
CA GLY A 186 -0.83 -0.46 18.57
C GLY A 186 -1.80 0.01 19.65
N ARG A 187 -1.58 -0.41 20.91
CA ARG A 187 -2.43 0.04 22.04
C ARG A 187 -2.31 1.54 22.27
N VAL A 188 -1.12 2.13 22.20
CA VAL A 188 -0.90 3.58 22.29
C VAL A 188 -1.74 4.32 21.25
N LYS A 189 -1.65 3.92 19.98
CA LYS A 189 -2.43 4.54 18.88
C LYS A 189 -3.93 4.45 19.15
N THR A 190 -4.41 3.27 19.52
CA THR A 190 -5.83 3.03 19.80
C THR A 190 -6.31 3.86 21.00
N LEU A 191 -5.50 4.00 22.06
CA LEU A 191 -5.84 4.83 23.22
C LEU A 191 -5.90 6.32 22.86
N LEU A 192 -4.97 6.81 22.06
CA LEU A 192 -4.99 8.19 21.58
C LEU A 192 -6.21 8.46 20.69
N ALA A 193 -6.51 7.57 19.74
CA ALA A 193 -7.70 7.66 18.90
C ALA A 193 -9.01 7.61 19.71
N ALA A 194 -9.02 6.86 20.82
CA ALA A 194 -10.15 6.81 21.76
C ALA A 194 -10.25 8.02 22.71
N GLY A 195 -9.37 9.03 22.58
CA GLY A 195 -9.33 10.20 23.47
C GLY A 195 -8.85 9.89 24.90
N LYS A 196 -8.01 8.86 25.08
CA LYS A 196 -7.51 8.39 26.38
C LYS A 196 -5.98 8.54 26.51
N PRO A 197 -5.38 9.72 26.26
CA PRO A 197 -3.92 9.87 26.19
C PRO A 197 -3.21 9.49 27.49
N ALA A 198 -3.78 9.82 28.65
CA ALA A 198 -3.17 9.48 29.94
C ALA A 198 -2.98 7.96 30.16
N GLN A 199 -3.82 7.12 29.55
CA GLN A 199 -3.66 5.66 29.65
C GLN A 199 -2.53 5.13 28.77
N ALA A 200 -2.15 5.86 27.73
CA ALA A 200 -1.07 5.49 26.83
C ALA A 200 0.35 5.78 27.41
N ALA A 201 0.43 6.63 28.43
CA ALA A 201 1.72 7.12 28.95
C ALA A 201 2.66 6.00 29.45
N ALA A 202 2.13 4.98 30.14
CA ALA A 202 2.91 3.86 30.63
C ALA A 202 3.54 3.04 29.49
N ASP A 203 2.76 2.81 28.42
CA ASP A 203 3.25 2.07 27.24
C ASP A 203 4.32 2.82 26.50
N THR A 204 4.16 4.14 26.33
CA THR A 204 5.17 4.98 25.69
C THR A 204 6.47 5.03 26.49
N THR A 205 6.41 5.01 27.82
CA THR A 205 7.58 4.89 28.68
C THR A 205 8.30 3.58 28.41
N THR A 206 7.58 2.46 28.40
CA THR A 206 8.15 1.14 28.09
C THR A 206 8.78 1.09 26.70
N LEU A 207 8.12 1.68 25.68
CA LEU A 207 8.65 1.75 24.32
C LEU A 207 9.96 2.53 24.26
N LEU A 208 10.07 3.67 24.95
CA LEU A 208 11.30 4.47 25.03
C LEU A 208 12.41 3.78 25.80
N GLU A 209 12.09 2.96 26.83
CA GLU A 209 13.08 2.12 27.51
C GLU A 209 13.62 1.02 26.59
N LEU A 210 12.75 0.43 25.73
CA LEU A 210 13.15 -0.62 24.79
C LEU A 210 13.94 -0.09 23.60
N ALA A 211 13.64 1.13 23.13
CA ALA A 211 14.33 1.80 22.02
C ALA A 211 14.55 3.28 22.33
N PRO A 212 15.57 3.62 23.14
CA PRO A 212 15.91 5.00 23.44
C PRO A 212 16.32 5.74 22.16
N GLY A 213 15.70 6.89 21.92
CA GLY A 213 15.97 7.70 20.72
C GLY A 213 15.13 7.38 19.49
N ASP A 214 14.18 6.44 19.57
CA ASP A 214 13.19 6.22 18.51
C ASP A 214 12.26 7.44 18.41
N SER A 215 12.27 8.10 17.24
CA SER A 215 11.53 9.33 16.99
C SER A 215 10.00 9.11 17.00
N VAL A 216 9.56 7.94 16.58
CA VAL A 216 8.13 7.56 16.55
C VAL A 216 7.63 7.37 17.99
N TYR A 217 8.40 6.69 18.84
CA TYR A 217 8.02 6.50 20.24
C TYR A 217 8.05 7.81 21.02
N ALA A 218 9.04 8.68 20.76
CA ALA A 218 9.09 10.01 21.35
C ALA A 218 7.89 10.87 20.95
N TYR A 219 7.47 10.81 19.68
CA TYR A 219 6.30 11.49 19.17
C TYR A 219 5.03 11.04 19.89
N TYR A 220 4.78 9.73 19.95
CA TYR A 220 3.60 9.21 20.65
C TYR A 220 3.64 9.43 22.16
N SER A 221 4.83 9.45 22.77
CA SER A 221 4.99 9.81 24.18
C SER A 221 4.59 11.27 24.44
N ALA A 222 5.00 12.20 23.58
CA ALA A 222 4.59 13.59 23.69
C ALA A 222 3.07 13.73 23.62
N LEU A 223 2.43 13.08 22.63
CA LEU A 223 0.96 13.08 22.49
C LEU A 223 0.25 12.49 23.72
N ALA A 224 0.79 11.39 24.28
CA ALA A 224 0.26 10.76 25.49
C ALA A 224 0.34 11.69 26.74
N HIS A 225 1.30 12.60 26.77
CA HIS A 225 1.46 13.61 27.80
C HIS A 225 0.78 14.95 27.48
N GLY A 226 -0.03 15.01 26.40
CA GLY A 226 -0.77 16.22 26.00
C GLY A 226 0.08 17.29 25.34
N VAL A 227 1.27 16.94 24.88
CA VAL A 227 2.15 17.83 24.13
C VAL A 227 2.02 17.51 22.63
N THR A 228 1.70 18.52 21.83
CA THR A 228 1.70 18.38 20.36
C THR A 228 3.10 18.68 19.83
N PRO A 229 3.83 17.68 19.29
CA PRO A 229 5.13 17.93 18.68
C PRO A 229 5.01 18.83 17.45
N PRO A 230 6.03 19.71 17.20
CA PRO A 230 5.97 20.63 16.06
C PRO A 230 6.01 19.91 14.69
N HIS A 231 6.56 18.72 14.65
CA HIS A 231 6.68 17.92 13.42
C HIS A 231 6.37 16.44 13.68
N GLN A 232 5.80 15.79 12.67
CA GLN A 232 5.69 14.33 12.68
C GLN A 232 7.03 13.70 12.27
N PRO A 233 7.39 12.54 12.86
CA PRO A 233 8.55 11.76 12.41
C PRO A 233 8.41 11.34 10.94
N VAL A 234 9.48 11.51 10.18
CA VAL A 234 9.54 11.16 8.75
C VAL A 234 9.22 9.68 8.53
N GLU A 235 9.61 8.83 9.47
CA GLU A 235 9.37 7.39 9.46
C GLU A 235 7.87 7.05 9.43
N LEU A 236 7.03 7.80 10.13
CA LEU A 236 5.57 7.60 10.10
C LEU A 236 5.01 7.87 8.70
N ASN A 237 5.40 8.99 8.11
CA ASN A 237 4.97 9.37 6.78
C ASN A 237 5.48 8.38 5.73
N ARG A 238 6.75 7.96 5.83
CA ARG A 238 7.33 6.95 4.94
C ARG A 238 6.55 5.64 5.00
N HIS A 239 6.27 5.10 6.18
CA HIS A 239 5.52 3.85 6.33
C HIS A 239 4.10 3.97 5.77
N LEU A 240 3.41 5.09 6.03
CA LEU A 240 2.07 5.35 5.52
C LEU A 240 2.07 5.31 3.98
N PHE A 241 2.92 6.10 3.36
CA PHE A 241 2.93 6.26 1.90
C PHE A 241 3.53 5.06 1.17
N ASP A 242 4.51 4.37 1.75
CA ASP A 242 4.98 3.09 1.22
C ASP A 242 3.87 2.03 1.20
N GLY A 243 2.99 2.03 2.20
CA GLY A 243 1.84 1.13 2.24
C GLY A 243 0.75 1.47 1.20
N LEU A 244 0.59 2.75 0.87
CA LEU A 244 -0.46 3.23 -0.04
C LEU A 244 -0.03 3.28 -1.52
N ALA A 245 1.26 3.22 -1.83
CA ALA A 245 1.81 3.56 -3.14
C ALA A 245 1.17 2.80 -4.32
N GLU A 246 0.84 1.51 -4.15
CA GLU A 246 0.23 0.70 -5.22
C GLU A 246 -1.22 1.08 -5.54
N VAL A 247 -1.96 1.59 -4.54
CA VAL A 247 -3.39 1.88 -4.65
C VAL A 247 -3.70 3.38 -4.64
N TYR A 248 -2.69 4.21 -4.42
CA TYR A 248 -2.82 5.65 -4.17
C TYR A 248 -3.59 6.37 -5.29
N ASP A 249 -3.16 6.24 -6.54
CA ASP A 249 -3.78 6.93 -7.68
C ASP A 249 -5.25 6.55 -7.86
N GLN A 250 -5.56 5.28 -7.60
CA GLN A 250 -6.92 4.84 -7.73
C GLN A 250 -7.80 5.36 -6.61
N HIS A 251 -7.29 5.31 -5.37
CA HIS A 251 -8.02 5.82 -4.22
C HIS A 251 -8.25 7.33 -4.36
N THR A 252 -7.20 8.09 -4.67
CA THR A 252 -7.26 9.55 -4.74
C THR A 252 -7.94 10.05 -6.03
N VAL A 253 -7.48 9.63 -7.21
CA VAL A 253 -7.99 10.15 -8.49
C VAL A 253 -9.40 9.64 -8.79
N ARG A 254 -9.66 8.32 -8.62
CA ARG A 254 -10.97 7.74 -8.93
C ARG A 254 -11.94 7.81 -7.76
N GLY A 255 -11.47 7.49 -6.54
CA GLY A 255 -12.30 7.48 -5.33
C GLY A 255 -12.66 8.87 -4.86
N LEU A 256 -11.68 9.71 -4.60
CA LEU A 256 -11.85 11.07 -4.08
C LEU A 256 -12.00 12.14 -5.16
N ARG A 257 -11.88 11.79 -6.44
CA ARG A 257 -11.91 12.74 -7.58
C ARG A 257 -10.88 13.86 -7.42
N TYR A 258 -9.69 13.50 -6.98
CA TYR A 258 -8.60 14.43 -6.69
C TYR A 258 -8.15 15.18 -7.96
N GLN A 259 -8.42 16.48 -8.02
CA GLN A 259 -8.16 17.31 -9.19
C GLN A 259 -7.08 18.37 -8.96
N LEU A 260 -6.58 18.51 -7.74
CA LEU A 260 -5.63 19.56 -7.40
C LEU A 260 -4.37 19.57 -8.27
N PRO A 261 -3.73 18.41 -8.58
CA PRO A 261 -2.58 18.41 -9.50
C PRO A 261 -2.89 18.99 -10.88
N LYS A 262 -4.09 18.69 -11.41
CA LYS A 262 -4.52 19.26 -12.70
C LYS A 262 -4.77 20.76 -12.60
N ILE A 263 -5.46 21.22 -11.58
CA ILE A 263 -5.77 22.64 -11.37
C ILE A 263 -4.47 23.45 -11.27
N VAL A 264 -3.49 22.95 -10.50
CA VAL A 264 -2.20 23.62 -10.33
C VAL A 264 -1.39 23.56 -11.63
N ALA A 265 -1.35 22.42 -12.31
CA ALA A 265 -0.70 22.32 -13.61
C ALA A 265 -1.28 23.30 -14.64
N ASP A 266 -2.60 23.43 -14.72
CA ASP A 266 -3.27 24.37 -15.63
C ASP A 266 -2.87 25.84 -15.29
N LYS A 267 -2.73 26.19 -14.01
CA LYS A 267 -2.26 27.52 -13.58
C LYS A 267 -0.79 27.77 -13.96
N ILE A 268 0.08 26.79 -13.75
CA ILE A 268 1.49 26.85 -14.14
C ILE A 268 1.61 27.03 -15.66
N LEU A 269 0.90 26.22 -16.44
CA LEU A 269 0.94 26.29 -17.90
C LEU A 269 0.33 27.61 -18.46
N ALA A 270 -0.62 28.20 -17.77
CA ALA A 270 -1.14 29.52 -18.13
C ALA A 270 -0.12 30.64 -17.86
N ARG A 271 0.71 30.51 -16.81
CA ARG A 271 1.75 31.47 -16.43
C ARG A 271 3.02 31.27 -17.28
N TYR A 272 3.35 30.03 -17.63
CA TYR A 272 4.53 29.66 -18.43
C TYR A 272 4.10 28.88 -19.69
N PRO A 273 3.50 29.57 -20.69
CA PRO A 273 2.91 28.90 -21.85
C PRO A 273 3.95 28.27 -22.79
N ASP A 274 5.18 28.75 -22.76
CA ASP A 274 6.34 28.22 -23.47
C ASP A 274 6.96 26.99 -22.78
N LYS A 275 6.51 26.70 -21.55
CA LYS A 275 7.03 25.63 -20.69
C LYS A 275 8.53 25.73 -20.34
N HIS A 276 9.13 26.91 -20.49
CA HIS A 276 10.52 27.15 -20.13
C HIS A 276 10.61 27.51 -18.65
N LEU A 277 10.75 26.49 -17.79
CA LEU A 277 10.75 26.62 -16.33
C LEU A 277 11.39 25.42 -15.64
N ASN A 278 11.96 25.67 -14.46
CA ASN A 278 12.41 24.63 -13.53
C ASN A 278 11.38 24.49 -12.40
N VAL A 279 10.96 23.27 -12.14
CA VAL A 279 9.94 22.95 -11.14
C VAL A 279 10.50 22.02 -10.06
N LEU A 280 10.30 22.37 -8.79
CA LEU A 280 10.52 21.50 -7.65
C LEU A 280 9.17 21.07 -7.09
N ASP A 281 8.89 19.78 -7.14
CA ASP A 281 7.66 19.17 -6.63
C ASP A 281 7.93 18.48 -5.29
N LEU A 282 7.58 19.17 -4.20
CA LEU A 282 7.76 18.70 -2.83
C LEU A 282 6.60 17.77 -2.44
N GLY A 283 6.92 16.56 -2.00
CA GLY A 283 5.93 15.51 -1.77
C GLY A 283 5.29 15.06 -3.08
N CYS A 284 6.11 14.77 -4.09
CA CYS A 284 5.64 14.48 -5.45
C CYS A 284 4.76 13.21 -5.54
N GLY A 285 4.75 12.36 -4.51
CA GLY A 285 3.96 11.14 -4.44
C GLY A 285 4.17 10.24 -5.66
N THR A 286 3.08 9.82 -6.28
CA THR A 286 3.08 9.03 -7.52
C THR A 286 3.33 9.86 -8.79
N GLY A 287 3.61 11.16 -8.67
CA GLY A 287 3.96 12.03 -9.79
C GLY A 287 2.78 12.61 -10.57
N LEU A 288 1.60 12.70 -9.97
CA LEU A 288 0.37 13.18 -10.63
C LEU A 288 0.51 14.61 -11.20
N LEU A 289 1.22 15.50 -10.50
CA LEU A 289 1.48 16.86 -11.01
C LEU A 289 2.29 16.80 -12.30
N GLY A 290 3.39 16.05 -12.31
CA GLY A 290 4.22 15.88 -13.50
C GLY A 290 3.47 15.30 -14.69
N VAL A 291 2.57 14.34 -14.44
CA VAL A 291 1.68 13.80 -15.49
C VAL A 291 0.79 14.88 -16.07
N CYS A 292 0.25 15.78 -15.24
CA CYS A 292 -0.60 16.88 -15.70
C CYS A 292 0.16 17.99 -16.43
N LEU A 293 1.40 18.31 -16.00
CA LEU A 293 2.28 19.27 -16.67
C LEU A 293 2.78 18.75 -18.02
N GLY A 294 3.01 17.43 -18.10
CA GLY A 294 3.73 16.82 -19.22
C GLY A 294 5.20 17.25 -19.25
N ARG A 295 5.87 17.06 -20.39
CA ARG A 295 7.25 17.51 -20.54
C ARG A 295 7.36 19.02 -20.58
N ILE A 296 8.34 19.56 -19.86
CA ILE A 296 8.69 20.97 -19.82
C ILE A 296 10.09 21.18 -20.43
N ASP A 297 10.41 22.38 -20.83
CA ASP A 297 11.73 22.83 -21.26
C ASP A 297 12.44 23.44 -20.03
N GLY A 298 13.14 22.59 -19.29
CA GLY A 298 13.76 22.84 -17.99
C GLY A 298 13.79 21.57 -17.18
N PHE A 299 13.86 21.66 -15.85
CA PHE A 299 13.95 20.51 -14.96
C PHE A 299 12.67 20.36 -14.13
N LEU A 300 12.12 19.15 -14.11
CA LEU A 300 11.10 18.74 -13.15
C LEU A 300 11.73 17.78 -12.15
N ILE A 301 11.90 18.25 -10.91
CA ILE A 301 12.51 17.47 -9.83
C ILE A 301 11.45 17.11 -8.79
N GLY A 302 11.31 15.83 -8.49
CA GLY A 302 10.41 15.32 -7.46
C GLY A 302 11.16 15.02 -6.15
N VAL A 303 10.57 15.39 -5.04
CA VAL A 303 11.04 15.06 -3.68
C VAL A 303 9.94 14.32 -2.94
N ASP A 304 10.24 13.15 -2.40
CA ASP A 304 9.31 12.42 -1.54
C ASP A 304 10.08 11.58 -0.50
N VAL A 305 9.47 11.29 0.63
CA VAL A 305 10.06 10.43 1.67
C VAL A 305 9.84 8.94 1.38
N SER A 306 8.85 8.60 0.56
CA SER A 306 8.48 7.25 0.19
C SER A 306 9.19 6.80 -1.08
N THR A 307 10.06 5.80 -0.94
CA THR A 307 10.71 5.16 -2.10
C THR A 307 9.68 4.54 -3.04
N LYS A 308 8.62 3.93 -2.50
CA LYS A 308 7.61 3.27 -3.32
C LYS A 308 6.72 4.25 -4.09
N MET A 309 6.45 5.43 -3.54
CA MET A 309 5.80 6.51 -4.29
C MET A 309 6.65 6.94 -5.47
N ILE A 310 7.93 7.18 -5.24
CA ILE A 310 8.89 7.53 -6.30
C ILE A 310 8.99 6.44 -7.38
N GLU A 311 8.96 5.16 -7.01
CA GLU A 311 8.90 4.06 -7.97
C GLU A 311 7.67 4.12 -8.89
N GLN A 312 6.51 4.53 -8.37
CA GLN A 312 5.32 4.77 -9.20
C GLN A 312 5.52 5.98 -10.11
N ALA A 313 6.00 7.10 -9.57
CA ALA A 313 6.25 8.33 -10.32
C ALA A 313 7.24 8.09 -11.49
N HIS A 314 8.27 7.30 -11.27
CA HIS A 314 9.25 6.90 -12.30
C HIS A 314 8.61 6.26 -13.55
N ARG A 315 7.48 5.57 -13.39
CA ARG A 315 6.80 4.90 -14.51
C ARG A 315 6.23 5.88 -15.54
N HIS A 316 5.95 7.10 -15.12
CA HIS A 316 5.41 8.14 -16.01
C HIS A 316 6.48 8.79 -16.91
N ARG A 317 7.77 8.71 -16.56
CA ARG A 317 8.92 9.22 -17.34
C ARG A 317 8.80 10.72 -17.68
N VAL A 318 8.24 11.51 -16.76
CA VAL A 318 8.06 12.97 -16.92
C VAL A 318 8.98 13.78 -16.02
N TYR A 319 9.50 13.21 -14.94
CA TYR A 319 10.47 13.83 -14.05
C TYR A 319 11.90 13.55 -14.51
N ASP A 320 12.77 14.54 -14.37
CA ASP A 320 14.19 14.41 -14.69
C ASP A 320 14.98 13.76 -13.57
N ARG A 321 14.60 14.06 -12.31
CA ARG A 321 15.24 13.49 -11.10
C ARG A 321 14.23 13.32 -9.97
N PHE A 322 14.59 12.41 -9.07
CA PHE A 322 13.91 12.22 -7.80
C PHE A 322 14.92 12.21 -6.65
N HIS A 323 14.50 12.76 -5.51
CA HIS A 323 15.24 12.69 -4.26
C HIS A 323 14.36 12.07 -3.17
N THR A 324 14.82 10.96 -2.57
CA THR A 324 14.12 10.30 -1.46
C THR A 324 14.62 10.89 -0.14
N VAL A 325 14.15 12.08 0.18
CA VAL A 325 14.54 12.85 1.37
C VAL A 325 13.35 13.61 1.95
N ASN A 326 13.50 14.10 3.18
CA ASN A 326 12.53 15.02 3.76
C ASN A 326 12.52 16.34 2.98
N LEU A 327 11.34 16.92 2.79
CA LEU A 327 11.19 18.18 2.04
C LEU A 327 11.98 19.35 2.65
N LEU A 328 12.07 19.42 3.99
CA LEU A 328 12.80 20.51 4.64
C LEU A 328 14.30 20.38 4.42
N ASP A 329 14.84 19.15 4.44
CA ASP A 329 16.24 18.90 4.12
C ASP A 329 16.53 19.22 2.64
N ALA A 330 15.64 18.81 1.71
CA ALA A 330 15.74 19.18 0.31
C ALA A 330 15.77 20.70 0.12
N LEU A 331 14.89 21.43 0.81
CA LEU A 331 14.86 22.90 0.76
C LEU A 331 16.13 23.53 1.32
N ARG A 332 16.65 23.04 2.47
CA ARG A 332 17.86 23.57 3.12
C ARG A 332 19.11 23.38 2.27
N GLU A 333 19.26 22.21 1.65
CA GLU A 333 20.43 21.83 0.86
C GLU A 333 20.42 22.42 -0.55
N THR A 334 19.29 22.87 -1.05
CA THR A 334 19.17 23.48 -2.37
C THR A 334 19.74 24.90 -2.36
N PRO A 335 20.62 25.27 -3.30
CA PRO A 335 21.08 26.66 -3.47
C PRO A 335 19.94 27.64 -3.76
N GLY A 336 20.17 28.95 -3.55
CA GLY A 336 19.18 29.99 -3.82
C GLY A 336 18.95 30.23 -5.30
N ASP A 337 17.81 30.85 -5.63
CA ASP A 337 17.48 31.38 -6.98
C ASP A 337 17.59 30.33 -8.10
N ILE A 338 16.89 29.18 -8.00
CA ILE A 338 16.97 28.10 -8.98
C ILE A 338 15.65 27.83 -9.71
N TYR A 339 14.52 27.92 -8.99
CA TYR A 339 13.24 27.44 -9.49
C TYR A 339 12.31 28.59 -9.84
N GLU A 340 11.67 28.53 -11.02
CA GLU A 340 10.52 29.36 -11.36
C GLU A 340 9.29 28.97 -10.58
N VAL A 341 9.15 27.64 -10.30
CA VAL A 341 7.98 27.11 -9.61
C VAL A 341 8.39 26.09 -8.55
N ILE A 342 7.79 26.22 -7.37
CA ILE A 342 7.78 25.18 -6.33
C ILE A 342 6.33 24.75 -6.12
N THR A 343 6.12 23.45 -5.92
CA THR A 343 4.80 22.89 -5.57
C THR A 343 4.89 22.06 -4.29
N ALA A 344 3.82 22.07 -3.48
CA ALA A 344 3.65 21.23 -2.30
C ALA A 344 2.15 20.91 -2.12
N LEU A 345 1.67 19.86 -2.79
CA LEU A 345 0.25 19.55 -2.87
C LEU A 345 -0.11 18.42 -1.89
N ASP A 346 -0.98 18.72 -0.92
CA ASP A 346 -1.41 17.83 0.17
C ASP A 346 -0.26 17.23 0.99
N VAL A 347 0.78 18.04 1.22
CA VAL A 347 2.00 17.66 1.93
C VAL A 347 2.05 18.28 3.32
N PHE A 348 1.62 19.53 3.47
CA PHE A 348 1.82 20.30 4.70
C PHE A 348 1.03 19.78 5.89
N ILE A 349 -0.03 19.02 5.66
CA ILE A 349 -0.76 18.30 6.72
C ILE A 349 0.09 17.24 7.44
N TYR A 350 1.21 16.82 6.82
CA TYR A 350 2.13 15.83 7.37
C TYR A 350 3.44 16.44 7.89
N THR A 351 3.69 17.73 7.65
CA THR A 351 4.97 18.36 8.00
C THR A 351 4.96 19.06 9.35
N GLY A 352 3.80 19.52 9.83
CA GLY A 352 3.67 20.31 11.03
C GLY A 352 3.95 21.80 10.79
N GLU A 353 4.80 22.43 11.60
CA GLU A 353 5.08 23.86 11.51
C GLU A 353 5.81 24.25 10.21
N LEU A 354 5.37 25.36 9.60
CA LEU A 354 5.90 25.85 8.32
C LEU A 354 6.93 26.98 8.47
N GLY A 355 7.31 27.33 9.70
CA GLY A 355 8.20 28.44 10.01
C GLY A 355 9.56 28.40 9.32
N GLU A 356 10.09 27.21 9.04
CA GLU A 356 11.32 27.02 8.27
C GLU A 356 11.04 26.69 6.79
N THR A 357 9.94 26.03 6.51
CA THR A 357 9.60 25.56 5.15
C THR A 357 9.36 26.75 4.21
N ILE A 358 8.53 27.71 4.60
CA ILE A 358 8.18 28.84 3.74
C ILE A 358 9.39 29.76 3.43
N PRO A 359 10.22 30.18 4.44
CA PRO A 359 11.42 30.96 4.14
C PRO A 359 12.44 30.24 3.25
N ASN A 360 12.64 28.92 3.44
CA ASN A 360 13.55 28.18 2.59
C ASN A 360 13.02 28.00 1.16
N ALA A 361 11.70 27.78 0.99
CA ALA A 361 11.08 27.75 -0.32
C ALA A 361 11.24 29.11 -1.04
N HIS A 362 11.01 30.23 -0.33
CA HIS A 362 11.22 31.58 -0.88
C HIS A 362 12.67 31.79 -1.31
N ARG A 363 13.66 31.32 -0.51
CA ARG A 363 15.09 31.50 -0.80
C ARG A 363 15.53 30.82 -2.09
N ILE A 364 14.94 29.69 -2.45
CA ILE A 364 15.33 28.91 -3.63
C ILE A 364 14.51 29.25 -4.87
N LEU A 365 13.44 30.05 -4.73
CA LEU A 365 12.68 30.59 -5.85
C LEU A 365 13.47 31.71 -6.54
N LEU A 366 13.40 31.77 -7.86
CA LEU A 366 13.83 32.90 -8.64
C LEU A 366 12.98 34.15 -8.32
N PRO A 367 13.51 35.38 -8.53
CA PRO A 367 12.70 36.55 -8.43
C PRO A 367 11.43 36.47 -9.29
N ALA A 368 10.26 36.74 -8.71
CA ALA A 368 8.94 36.55 -9.31
C ALA A 368 8.54 35.10 -9.62
N GLY A 369 9.22 34.10 -9.02
CA GLY A 369 8.80 32.70 -9.04
C GLY A 369 7.55 32.47 -8.19
N ASP A 370 6.87 31.38 -8.46
CA ASP A 370 5.59 31.02 -7.84
C ASP A 370 5.73 29.82 -6.89
N PHE A 371 5.08 29.89 -5.73
CA PHE A 371 4.93 28.75 -4.81
C PHE A 371 3.47 28.33 -4.72
N TYR A 372 3.12 27.15 -5.25
CA TYR A 372 1.79 26.56 -5.18
C TYR A 372 1.76 25.51 -4.08
N PHE A 373 0.95 25.69 -3.08
CA PHE A 373 0.76 24.71 -2.01
C PHE A 373 -0.70 24.62 -1.58
N SER A 374 -1.05 23.50 -0.97
CA SER A 374 -2.34 23.32 -0.30
C SER A 374 -2.17 23.20 1.21
N CYS A 375 -3.17 23.67 1.94
CA CYS A 375 -3.32 23.47 3.37
C CYS A 375 -4.80 23.28 3.70
N GLU A 376 -5.08 22.64 4.83
CA GLU A 376 -6.45 22.55 5.33
C GLU A 376 -6.94 23.92 5.80
N ALA A 377 -8.20 24.22 5.49
CA ALA A 377 -8.85 25.40 6.05
C ALA A 377 -9.16 25.12 7.53
N ALA A 378 -8.86 26.08 8.41
CA ALA A 378 -9.32 25.99 9.78
C ALA A 378 -10.86 25.96 9.82
N PRO A 379 -11.49 25.14 10.67
CA PRO A 379 -12.92 25.24 10.87
C PRO A 379 -13.27 26.64 11.41
N GLU A 380 -14.33 27.24 10.84
CA GLU A 380 -14.85 28.54 11.28
C GLU A 380 -15.37 28.48 12.72
#